data_69222f437f218e999f693c4bdb15adb0
#
_entry.id   69222f437f218e999f693c4bdb15adb0
#
_cell.length_a   1.000
_cell.length_b   1.000
_cell.length_c   1.000
_cell.angle_alpha   90.00
_cell.angle_beta   90.00
_cell.angle_gamma   90.00
#
_symmetry.space_group_name_H-M   'P 1'
#
loop_
_entity.id
_entity.type
_entity.pdbx_description
1 polymer ?
#
loop_
_entity_poly.entity_id
_entity_poly.type
_entity_poly.pdbx_seq_one_letter_code
_entity_poly.pdbx_strand_id
1 'polypeptide(L)'
;MGLRTAGTVRYNLAPHALYEEALRRGEAGLTAFGALVADTGPYTGRSPKDKFVVRDENTEASVWWDNNAPMSRAQFDLLHADFLAHAASMDLYVQDLVGGADPTYALPTRVVTELAWHSLFIRNLLIRPQRGALDSFLPEMTIIDLPSFKADPARHGTRTDTVIALDLARRVVLIGGTAYAGEMKKSVFTALNYSLPGKGVMPMHCSANVGPASDSAVFFGLSGTGKTTLSADPNRTLIGDDEHGWGEDGVFNFEGGCYAKTIRLSAEAEPEIFAAANRFGTVLENVVLDEEGVPDFDDESRTENTRCAYPLDFIPNASESGRAGHPKNIIMLTADAFGVMPPIAKLTPAQAMYHFLSGYTAKVAGTERGVTEPQPEFSTCFGSPFLPRHPSEYGDLLRRLIAEHQVDCWLVNTGWTGGAYGVGKRMPIKATRALLSAALDGSLGNAEFRTDANFGFAVPVAVPGVDAAILDPRSTWADPAAYDRQAARLVSMFAANFEKFEKHVDAHVMEAAPQLRQAAE
;
A
#
# COMPACT_ATOMS: atom_id res chain seq x y z
N MET A 1 -27.74 4.22 12.34
CA MET A 1 -27.52 3.13 11.40
C MET A 1 -28.60 2.05 11.38
N GLY A 2 -29.37 1.83 12.39
CA GLY A 2 -30.46 0.85 12.39
C GLY A 2 -30.06 -0.61 12.46
N LEU A 3 -28.75 -0.93 12.61
CA LEU A 3 -28.30 -2.31 12.78
C LEU A 3 -28.86 -2.88 14.09
N ARG A 4 -29.66 -3.95 13.98
CA ARG A 4 -30.22 -4.69 15.12
C ARG A 4 -30.07 -6.17 14.81
N THR A 5 -29.70 -6.96 15.81
CA THR A 5 -29.64 -8.41 15.69
C THR A 5 -30.30 -9.06 16.90
N ALA A 6 -30.89 -10.25 16.68
CA ALA A 6 -31.32 -11.14 17.76
C ALA A 6 -30.16 -11.97 18.33
N GLY A 7 -29.02 -12.01 17.62
CA GLY A 7 -27.78 -12.61 18.09
C GLY A 7 -27.05 -11.75 19.13
N THR A 8 -25.90 -12.23 19.56
CA THR A 8 -25.06 -11.53 20.55
C THR A 8 -24.18 -10.51 19.87
N VAL A 9 -24.13 -9.27 20.38
CA VAL A 9 -23.17 -8.26 19.93
C VAL A 9 -22.06 -8.13 20.97
N ARG A 10 -20.83 -8.30 20.50
CA ARG A 10 -19.61 -8.23 21.33
C ARG A 10 -18.79 -7.00 20.93
N TYR A 11 -18.56 -6.11 21.89
CA TYR A 11 -17.87 -4.84 21.66
C TYR A 11 -16.43 -4.88 22.15
N ASN A 12 -15.49 -4.43 21.29
CA ASN A 12 -14.10 -4.14 21.63
C ASN A 12 -13.40 -5.26 22.38
N LEU A 13 -13.66 -6.53 21.98
CA LEU A 13 -13.03 -7.68 22.59
C LEU A 13 -11.50 -7.62 22.46
N ALA A 14 -10.82 -8.02 23.51
CA ALA A 14 -9.36 -8.15 23.53
C ALA A 14 -8.90 -9.39 22.72
N PRO A 15 -7.63 -9.47 22.28
CA PRO A 15 -7.14 -10.55 21.44
C PRO A 15 -7.45 -11.95 21.98
N HIS A 16 -7.24 -12.23 23.27
CA HIS A 16 -7.49 -13.55 23.86
C HIS A 16 -8.96 -13.99 23.72
N ALA A 17 -9.91 -13.07 23.91
CA ALA A 17 -11.33 -13.38 23.78
C ALA A 17 -11.73 -13.59 22.30
N LEU A 18 -11.10 -12.85 21.37
CA LEU A 18 -11.30 -13.06 19.93
C LEU A 18 -10.70 -14.39 19.46
N TYR A 19 -9.59 -14.83 20.02
CA TYR A 19 -9.04 -16.17 19.81
C TYR A 19 -10.01 -17.26 20.27
N GLU A 20 -10.53 -17.15 21.49
CA GLU A 20 -11.50 -18.09 22.04
C GLU A 20 -12.74 -18.20 21.13
N GLU A 21 -13.30 -17.07 20.70
CA GLU A 21 -14.44 -17.04 19.81
C GLU A 21 -14.13 -17.64 18.43
N ALA A 22 -13.02 -17.27 17.79
CA ALA A 22 -12.64 -17.77 16.48
C ALA A 22 -12.41 -19.30 16.48
N LEU A 23 -11.70 -19.81 17.48
CA LEU A 23 -11.43 -21.24 17.62
C LEU A 23 -12.71 -22.03 17.94
N ARG A 24 -13.53 -21.55 18.89
CA ARG A 24 -14.79 -22.18 19.26
C ARG A 24 -15.78 -22.28 18.11
N ARG A 25 -15.78 -21.29 17.21
CA ARG A 25 -16.65 -21.22 16.02
C ARG A 25 -16.06 -21.94 14.80
N GLY A 26 -14.82 -22.45 14.90
CA GLY A 26 -14.14 -23.11 13.78
C GLY A 26 -13.79 -22.15 12.63
N GLU A 27 -13.67 -20.87 12.91
CA GLU A 27 -13.34 -19.83 11.91
C GLU A 27 -11.85 -19.83 11.57
N ALA A 28 -11.00 -20.30 12.47
CA ALA A 28 -9.55 -20.29 12.34
C ALA A 28 -8.91 -21.43 13.12
N GLY A 29 -7.66 -21.74 12.78
CA GLY A 29 -6.78 -22.64 13.51
C GLY A 29 -5.75 -21.88 14.36
N LEU A 30 -4.98 -22.63 15.17
CA LEU A 30 -3.88 -22.09 15.98
C LEU A 30 -2.57 -22.71 15.50
N THR A 31 -1.55 -21.88 15.31
CA THR A 31 -0.20 -22.36 15.02
C THR A 31 0.52 -22.85 16.28
N ALA A 32 1.58 -23.64 16.11
CA ALA A 32 2.44 -24.09 17.23
C ALA A 32 3.02 -22.92 18.04
N PHE A 33 3.15 -21.73 17.43
CA PHE A 33 3.70 -20.53 18.06
C PHE A 33 2.64 -19.56 18.59
N GLY A 34 1.36 -19.90 18.47
CA GLY A 34 0.25 -19.14 19.01
C GLY A 34 -0.33 -18.06 18.10
N ALA A 35 0.09 -17.96 16.84
CA ALA A 35 -0.61 -17.13 15.86
C ALA A 35 -1.93 -17.79 15.45
N LEU A 36 -2.95 -16.98 15.12
CA LEU A 36 -4.20 -17.46 14.54
C LEU A 36 -4.01 -17.67 13.03
N VAL A 37 -4.50 -18.76 12.46
CA VAL A 37 -4.47 -18.99 11.01
C VAL A 37 -5.89 -19.15 10.47
N ALA A 38 -6.25 -18.32 9.48
CA ALA A 38 -7.55 -18.32 8.83
C ALA A 38 -7.43 -18.59 7.34
N ASP A 39 -8.45 -19.21 6.77
CA ASP A 39 -8.61 -19.44 5.34
C ASP A 39 -9.65 -18.44 4.79
N THR A 40 -9.28 -17.71 3.75
CA THR A 40 -10.17 -16.72 3.12
C THR A 40 -11.00 -17.30 1.97
N GLY A 41 -10.96 -18.62 1.78
CA GLY A 41 -11.68 -19.32 0.73
C GLY A 41 -11.19 -18.94 -0.68
N PRO A 42 -12.10 -18.77 -1.64
CA PRO A 42 -11.71 -18.52 -3.03
C PRO A 42 -11.09 -17.14 -3.27
N TYR A 43 -11.29 -16.20 -2.35
CA TYR A 43 -10.78 -14.83 -2.45
C TYR A 43 -9.53 -14.65 -1.59
N THR A 44 -8.38 -14.96 -2.16
CA THR A 44 -7.08 -14.84 -1.47
C THR A 44 -6.42 -13.47 -1.64
N GLY A 45 -7.15 -12.49 -2.17
CA GLY A 45 -6.73 -11.12 -2.41
C GLY A 45 -7.92 -10.20 -2.63
N ARG A 46 -7.64 -8.91 -2.85
CA ARG A 46 -8.67 -7.89 -3.10
C ARG A 46 -9.47 -8.17 -4.37
N SER A 47 -10.71 -7.68 -4.37
CA SER A 47 -11.63 -7.73 -5.50
C SER A 47 -11.88 -6.34 -6.10
N PRO A 48 -10.89 -5.69 -6.76
CA PRO A 48 -10.99 -4.31 -7.20
C PRO A 48 -12.09 -4.07 -8.23
N LYS A 49 -12.48 -5.11 -8.99
CA LYS A 49 -13.60 -5.05 -9.98
C LYS A 49 -14.98 -5.14 -9.34
N ASP A 50 -15.07 -5.50 -8.07
CA ASP A 50 -16.31 -5.59 -7.29
C ASP A 50 -16.41 -4.46 -6.26
N LYS A 51 -15.54 -3.45 -6.40
CA LYS A 51 -15.53 -2.23 -5.61
C LYS A 51 -16.33 -1.14 -6.33
N PHE A 52 -17.28 -0.54 -5.60
CA PHE A 52 -18.18 0.50 -6.09
C PHE A 52 -18.14 1.73 -5.18
N VAL A 53 -18.30 2.90 -5.77
CA VAL A 53 -18.47 4.17 -5.06
C VAL A 53 -19.87 4.70 -5.35
N VAL A 54 -20.57 5.17 -4.32
CA VAL A 54 -21.91 5.75 -4.50
C VAL A 54 -21.79 7.05 -5.30
N ARG A 55 -22.53 7.11 -6.41
CA ARG A 55 -22.62 8.27 -7.28
C ARG A 55 -23.89 9.04 -6.99
N ASP A 56 -23.75 10.23 -6.44
CA ASP A 56 -24.82 11.16 -6.13
C ASP A 56 -24.33 12.61 -6.26
N GLU A 57 -25.17 13.57 -5.89
CA GLU A 57 -24.85 15.00 -5.94
C GLU A 57 -23.58 15.41 -5.16
N ASN A 58 -23.22 14.66 -4.10
CA ASN A 58 -22.06 14.95 -3.27
C ASN A 58 -20.75 14.43 -3.87
N THR A 59 -20.82 13.38 -4.69
CA THR A 59 -19.65 12.68 -5.23
C THR A 59 -19.45 12.93 -6.73
N GLU A 60 -20.50 13.39 -7.45
CA GLU A 60 -20.49 13.56 -8.91
C GLU A 60 -19.29 14.35 -9.42
N ALA A 61 -18.98 15.50 -8.80
CA ALA A 61 -17.93 16.40 -9.25
C ALA A 61 -16.55 16.12 -8.62
N SER A 62 -16.48 15.26 -7.59
CA SER A 62 -15.26 15.06 -6.80
C SER A 62 -14.62 13.69 -6.95
N VAL A 63 -15.35 12.72 -7.50
CA VAL A 63 -14.83 11.36 -7.73
C VAL A 63 -14.34 11.23 -9.17
N TRP A 64 -13.19 10.62 -9.33
CA TRP A 64 -12.61 10.25 -10.61
C TRP A 64 -13.29 8.97 -11.15
N TRP A 65 -14.36 9.16 -11.91
CA TRP A 65 -15.24 8.08 -12.38
C TRP A 65 -14.58 7.15 -13.40
N ASP A 66 -13.53 7.59 -14.10
CA ASP A 66 -12.79 6.70 -15.01
C ASP A 66 -12.06 5.56 -14.29
N ASN A 67 -11.82 5.73 -12.98
CA ASN A 67 -11.13 4.74 -12.14
C ASN A 67 -12.04 4.10 -11.08
N ASN A 68 -13.24 4.61 -10.87
CA ASN A 68 -14.13 4.16 -9.81
C ASN A 68 -15.49 3.75 -10.39
N ALA A 69 -15.88 2.49 -10.18
CA ALA A 69 -17.17 2.00 -10.64
C ALA A 69 -18.33 2.66 -9.84
N PRO A 70 -19.31 3.27 -10.52
CA PRO A 70 -20.41 3.92 -9.84
C PRO A 70 -21.47 2.91 -9.36
N MET A 71 -22.06 3.20 -8.19
CA MET A 71 -23.29 2.59 -7.71
C MET A 71 -24.31 3.70 -7.43
N SER A 72 -25.54 3.58 -7.91
CA SER A 72 -26.56 4.58 -7.64
C SER A 72 -26.94 4.61 -6.15
N ARG A 73 -27.40 5.76 -5.67
CA ARG A 73 -27.91 5.92 -4.29
C ARG A 73 -28.99 4.88 -3.98
N ALA A 74 -29.93 4.66 -4.89
CA ALA A 74 -31.02 3.70 -4.71
C ALA A 74 -30.51 2.24 -4.58
N GLN A 75 -29.52 1.85 -5.39
CA GLN A 75 -28.90 0.54 -5.28
C GLN A 75 -28.16 0.35 -3.96
N PHE A 76 -27.41 1.36 -3.51
CA PHE A 76 -26.73 1.32 -2.22
C PHE A 76 -27.72 1.23 -1.05
N ASP A 77 -28.80 2.02 -1.05
CA ASP A 77 -29.79 2.00 0.03
C ASP A 77 -30.50 0.64 0.09
N LEU A 78 -30.77 0.00 -1.06
CA LEU A 78 -31.31 -1.33 -1.13
C LEU A 78 -30.32 -2.38 -0.61
N LEU A 79 -29.07 -2.32 -1.05
CA LEU A 79 -27.98 -3.18 -0.58
C LEU A 79 -27.82 -3.06 0.94
N HIS A 80 -27.80 -1.83 1.47
CA HIS A 80 -27.70 -1.57 2.89
C HIS A 80 -28.86 -2.17 3.69
N ALA A 81 -30.09 -2.04 3.20
CA ALA A 81 -31.25 -2.65 3.83
C ALA A 81 -31.14 -4.18 3.88
N ASP A 82 -30.68 -4.80 2.79
CA ASP A 82 -30.49 -6.24 2.73
C ASP A 82 -29.33 -6.73 3.63
N PHE A 83 -28.25 -5.95 3.77
CA PHE A 83 -27.19 -6.19 4.77
C PHE A 83 -27.74 -6.19 6.20
N LEU A 84 -28.58 -5.19 6.54
CA LEU A 84 -29.19 -5.12 7.87
C LEU A 84 -30.15 -6.29 8.12
N ALA A 85 -30.91 -6.70 7.12
CA ALA A 85 -31.79 -7.88 7.21
C ALA A 85 -30.99 -9.17 7.37
N HIS A 86 -29.88 -9.33 6.65
CA HIS A 86 -28.99 -10.48 6.76
C HIS A 86 -28.35 -10.57 8.15
N ALA A 87 -27.92 -9.45 8.71
CA ALA A 87 -27.33 -9.39 10.04
C ALA A 87 -28.33 -9.63 11.19
N ALA A 88 -29.64 -9.60 10.94
CA ALA A 88 -30.68 -9.56 11.98
C ALA A 88 -30.70 -10.78 12.93
N SER A 89 -30.08 -11.90 12.57
CA SER A 89 -30.01 -13.12 13.39
C SER A 89 -28.59 -13.53 13.76
N MET A 90 -27.57 -12.72 13.39
CA MET A 90 -26.17 -13.09 13.56
C MET A 90 -25.56 -12.62 14.87
N ASP A 91 -24.59 -13.38 15.37
CA ASP A 91 -23.61 -12.88 16.32
C ASP A 91 -22.67 -11.90 15.60
N LEU A 92 -22.43 -10.74 16.19
CA LEU A 92 -21.64 -9.68 15.59
C LEU A 92 -20.51 -9.24 16.54
N TYR A 93 -19.38 -8.91 15.94
CA TYR A 93 -18.21 -8.35 16.61
C TYR A 93 -18.03 -6.90 16.17
N VAL A 94 -17.90 -6.01 17.14
CA VAL A 94 -17.75 -4.56 16.90
C VAL A 94 -16.41 -4.11 17.44
N GLN A 95 -15.63 -3.41 16.64
CA GLN A 95 -14.41 -2.73 17.06
C GLN A 95 -14.55 -1.23 16.76
N ASP A 96 -14.26 -0.43 17.77
CA ASP A 96 -14.14 1.03 17.67
C ASP A 96 -12.65 1.39 17.59
N LEU A 97 -12.22 1.88 16.43
CA LEU A 97 -10.83 2.06 16.06
C LEU A 97 -10.63 3.43 15.38
N VAL A 98 -9.39 3.80 15.09
CA VAL A 98 -9.09 5.08 14.47
C VAL A 98 -8.17 4.86 13.27
N GLY A 99 -8.51 5.45 12.13
CA GLY A 99 -7.62 5.62 10.99
C GLY A 99 -6.89 6.95 11.08
N GLY A 100 -5.56 6.92 11.19
CA GLY A 100 -4.72 8.13 11.28
C GLY A 100 -4.26 8.48 12.69
N ALA A 101 -2.94 8.56 12.86
CA ALA A 101 -2.27 8.84 14.14
C ALA A 101 -2.26 10.33 14.51
N ASP A 102 -2.56 11.22 13.55
CA ASP A 102 -2.70 12.65 13.84
C ASP A 102 -4.11 12.96 14.29
N PRO A 103 -4.30 13.48 15.52
CA PRO A 103 -5.64 13.75 16.06
C PRO A 103 -6.47 14.73 15.23
N THR A 104 -5.82 15.65 14.50
CA THR A 104 -6.49 16.66 13.64
C THR A 104 -7.15 16.02 12.42
N TYR A 105 -6.57 14.91 11.93
CA TYR A 105 -6.96 14.25 10.70
C TYR A 105 -7.47 12.82 10.93
N ALA A 106 -7.54 12.41 12.17
CA ALA A 106 -8.01 11.08 12.56
C ALA A 106 -9.44 10.82 12.10
N LEU A 107 -9.71 9.58 11.71
CA LEU A 107 -11.02 9.08 11.28
C LEU A 107 -11.53 8.02 12.25
N PRO A 108 -12.34 8.38 13.26
CA PRO A 108 -12.98 7.42 14.15
C PRO A 108 -13.85 6.45 13.35
N THR A 109 -13.50 5.17 13.39
CA THR A 109 -14.09 4.13 12.55
C THR A 109 -14.65 2.99 13.40
N ARG A 110 -15.92 2.68 13.20
CA ARG A 110 -16.56 1.47 13.76
C ARG A 110 -16.59 0.39 12.71
N VAL A 111 -16.07 -0.78 13.05
CA VAL A 111 -16.13 -1.97 12.20
C VAL A 111 -17.05 -2.99 12.85
N VAL A 112 -18.02 -3.47 12.08
CA VAL A 112 -18.95 -4.53 12.46
C VAL A 112 -18.72 -5.71 11.55
N THR A 113 -18.46 -6.88 12.10
CA THR A 113 -18.22 -8.10 11.32
C THR A 113 -18.86 -9.33 11.99
N GLU A 114 -19.17 -10.34 11.19
CA GLU A 114 -19.69 -11.63 11.68
C GLU A 114 -18.62 -12.61 12.14
N LEU A 115 -17.33 -12.35 11.79
CA LEU A 115 -16.21 -13.22 12.09
C LEU A 115 -15.32 -12.65 13.20
N ALA A 116 -15.02 -13.45 14.21
CA ALA A 116 -14.17 -13.04 15.32
C ALA A 116 -12.72 -12.77 14.86
N TRP A 117 -12.20 -13.58 13.91
CA TRP A 117 -10.86 -13.35 13.38
C TRP A 117 -10.77 -12.07 12.52
N HIS A 118 -11.83 -11.67 11.80
CA HIS A 118 -11.89 -10.36 11.13
C HIS A 118 -11.83 -9.20 12.13
N SER A 119 -12.52 -9.37 13.26
CA SER A 119 -12.46 -8.40 14.37
C SER A 119 -11.05 -8.27 14.94
N LEU A 120 -10.31 -9.38 15.09
CA LEU A 120 -8.91 -9.36 15.50
C LEU A 120 -8.01 -8.73 14.44
N PHE A 121 -8.20 -9.11 13.18
CA PHE A 121 -7.47 -8.56 12.04
C PHE A 121 -7.53 -7.03 12.02
N ILE A 122 -8.74 -6.47 12.00
CA ILE A 122 -8.89 -5.02 11.88
C ILE A 122 -8.44 -4.28 13.16
N ARG A 123 -8.58 -4.93 14.34
CA ARG A 123 -8.02 -4.44 15.60
C ARG A 123 -6.49 -4.35 15.56
N ASN A 124 -5.82 -5.26 14.86
CA ASN A 124 -4.38 -5.19 14.66
C ASN A 124 -4.00 -4.03 13.72
N LEU A 125 -4.78 -3.81 12.65
CA LEU A 125 -4.39 -2.91 11.58
C LEU A 125 -4.78 -1.45 11.79
N LEU A 126 -5.86 -1.15 12.52
CA LEU A 126 -6.20 0.24 12.84
C LEU A 126 -5.72 0.61 14.25
N ILE A 127 -5.61 1.91 14.49
CA ILE A 127 -5.15 2.44 15.77
C ILE A 127 -6.22 2.16 16.84
N ARG A 128 -5.79 1.60 17.95
CA ARG A 128 -6.65 1.27 19.09
C ARG A 128 -6.78 2.50 20.00
N PRO A 129 -7.98 3.04 20.23
CA PRO A 129 -8.19 4.08 21.24
C PRO A 129 -7.80 3.58 22.63
N GLN A 130 -7.40 4.49 23.50
CA GLN A 130 -7.24 4.18 24.91
C GLN A 130 -8.59 3.70 25.50
N ARG A 131 -8.56 2.74 26.42
CA ARG A 131 -9.76 2.10 26.94
C ARG A 131 -10.80 3.10 27.47
N GLY A 132 -10.38 4.15 28.15
CA GLY A 132 -11.29 5.19 28.67
C GLY A 132 -11.96 6.05 27.59
N ALA A 133 -11.41 6.09 26.38
CA ALA A 133 -12.01 6.83 25.26
C ALA A 133 -13.13 6.04 24.57
N LEU A 134 -13.21 4.73 24.79
CA LEU A 134 -14.25 3.88 24.19
C LEU A 134 -15.65 4.18 24.70
N ASP A 135 -15.80 4.61 25.96
CA ASP A 135 -17.11 4.90 26.57
C ASP A 135 -17.82 6.09 25.90
N SER A 136 -17.06 7.01 25.31
CA SER A 136 -17.55 8.18 24.60
C SER A 136 -17.28 8.16 23.09
N PHE A 137 -16.93 6.99 22.54
CA PHE A 137 -16.55 6.87 21.14
C PHE A 137 -17.72 7.14 20.20
N LEU A 138 -17.53 8.13 19.33
CA LEU A 138 -18.49 8.51 18.29
C LEU A 138 -17.87 8.21 16.92
N PRO A 139 -18.32 7.16 16.22
CA PRO A 139 -17.77 6.83 14.91
C PRO A 139 -18.19 7.88 13.87
N GLU A 140 -17.22 8.31 13.08
CA GLU A 140 -17.46 9.11 11.86
C GLU A 140 -17.62 8.22 10.62
N MET A 141 -17.00 7.04 10.63
CA MET A 141 -17.11 6.05 9.57
C MET A 141 -17.61 4.73 10.13
N THR A 142 -18.37 3.98 9.34
CA THR A 142 -18.77 2.61 9.69
C THR A 142 -18.52 1.66 8.54
N ILE A 143 -17.90 0.53 8.86
CA ILE A 143 -17.74 -0.60 7.95
C ILE A 143 -18.62 -1.75 8.47
N ILE A 144 -19.42 -2.34 7.60
CA ILE A 144 -20.18 -3.56 7.86
C ILE A 144 -19.62 -4.62 6.91
N ASP A 145 -18.93 -5.61 7.47
CA ASP A 145 -18.25 -6.68 6.75
C ASP A 145 -18.89 -8.03 7.11
N LEU A 146 -19.69 -8.54 6.17
CA LEU A 146 -20.43 -9.79 6.30
C LEU A 146 -20.05 -10.73 5.15
N PRO A 147 -18.97 -11.52 5.26
CA PRO A 147 -18.52 -12.44 4.22
C PRO A 147 -19.58 -13.43 3.74
N SER A 148 -20.52 -13.82 4.62
CA SER A 148 -21.61 -14.72 4.25
C SER A 148 -22.72 -14.07 3.41
N PHE A 149 -22.78 -12.72 3.39
CA PHE A 149 -23.73 -12.00 2.53
C PHE A 149 -23.32 -12.14 1.07
N LYS A 150 -24.27 -12.50 0.21
CA LYS A 150 -24.09 -12.58 -1.23
C LYS A 150 -24.96 -11.55 -1.92
N ALA A 151 -24.33 -10.63 -2.66
CA ALA A 151 -25.06 -9.66 -3.45
C ALA A 151 -25.79 -10.34 -4.62
N ASP A 152 -26.95 -9.83 -4.96
CA ASP A 152 -27.68 -10.20 -6.18
C ASP A 152 -27.37 -9.13 -7.26
N PRO A 153 -26.62 -9.46 -8.33
CA PRO A 153 -26.29 -8.52 -9.39
C PRO A 153 -27.50 -7.83 -10.02
N ALA A 154 -28.62 -8.55 -10.20
CA ALA A 154 -29.82 -7.98 -10.80
C ALA A 154 -30.52 -6.98 -9.87
N ARG A 155 -30.46 -7.21 -8.57
CA ARG A 155 -31.09 -6.39 -7.54
C ARG A 155 -30.23 -5.22 -7.10
N HIS A 156 -28.93 -5.44 -6.91
CA HIS A 156 -28.01 -4.46 -6.32
C HIS A 156 -27.15 -3.73 -7.37
N GLY A 157 -27.18 -4.17 -8.64
CA GLY A 157 -26.37 -3.59 -9.70
C GLY A 157 -24.87 -3.89 -9.56
N THR A 158 -24.55 -4.97 -8.85
CA THR A 158 -23.16 -5.44 -8.69
C THR A 158 -22.71 -6.27 -9.87
N ARG A 159 -21.40 -6.47 -10.03
CA ARG A 159 -20.84 -7.31 -11.10
C ARG A 159 -20.98 -8.79 -10.80
N THR A 160 -20.78 -9.17 -9.54
CA THR A 160 -20.83 -10.54 -9.02
C THR A 160 -21.60 -10.55 -7.69
N ASP A 161 -21.61 -11.69 -7.01
CA ASP A 161 -22.14 -11.83 -5.65
C ASP A 161 -21.21 -11.24 -4.56
N THR A 162 -19.99 -10.82 -4.94
CA THR A 162 -19.07 -10.08 -4.08
C THR A 162 -19.29 -8.58 -4.27
N VAL A 163 -19.23 -7.83 -3.17
CA VAL A 163 -19.43 -6.38 -3.20
C VAL A 163 -18.58 -5.67 -2.14
N ILE A 164 -17.92 -4.61 -2.55
CA ILE A 164 -17.29 -3.59 -1.68
C ILE A 164 -17.88 -2.24 -2.09
N ALA A 165 -18.93 -1.79 -1.38
CA ALA A 165 -19.65 -0.57 -1.73
C ALA A 165 -19.32 0.55 -0.71
N LEU A 166 -18.82 1.69 -1.21
CA LEU A 166 -18.42 2.84 -0.41
C LEU A 166 -19.36 4.01 -0.62
N ASP A 167 -20.10 4.39 0.41
CA ASP A 167 -20.79 5.67 0.50
C ASP A 167 -19.87 6.70 1.16
N LEU A 168 -19.12 7.43 0.36
CA LEU A 168 -18.13 8.39 0.85
C LEU A 168 -18.78 9.61 1.53
N ALA A 169 -19.99 9.97 1.12
CA ALA A 169 -20.74 11.09 1.70
C ALA A 169 -21.27 10.74 3.09
N ARG A 170 -21.86 9.56 3.27
CA ARG A 170 -22.37 9.08 4.57
C ARG A 170 -21.30 8.35 5.39
N ARG A 171 -20.12 8.08 4.81
CA ARG A 171 -19.02 7.34 5.41
C ARG A 171 -19.45 5.94 5.88
N VAL A 172 -20.16 5.22 5.01
CA VAL A 172 -20.59 3.83 5.24
C VAL A 172 -20.00 2.95 4.18
N VAL A 173 -19.43 1.82 4.58
CA VAL A 173 -18.89 0.79 3.68
C VAL A 173 -19.56 -0.53 3.96
N LEU A 174 -19.97 -1.20 2.90
CA LEU A 174 -20.54 -2.54 2.93
C LEU A 174 -19.60 -3.50 2.21
N ILE A 175 -19.19 -4.57 2.88
CA ILE A 175 -18.32 -5.62 2.32
C ILE A 175 -19.04 -6.95 2.48
N GLY A 176 -19.22 -7.66 1.38
CA GLY A 176 -19.90 -8.96 1.37
C GLY A 176 -19.36 -9.87 0.28
N GLY A 177 -19.55 -11.18 0.45
CA GLY A 177 -19.15 -12.17 -0.53
C GLY A 177 -17.68 -12.52 -0.56
N THR A 178 -16.86 -11.94 0.30
CA THR A 178 -15.43 -12.23 0.44
C THR A 178 -15.01 -12.27 1.90
N ALA A 179 -14.17 -13.22 2.25
CA ALA A 179 -13.53 -13.29 3.56
C ALA A 179 -12.11 -12.69 3.58
N TYR A 180 -11.65 -12.08 2.47
CA TYR A 180 -10.37 -11.39 2.45
C TYR A 180 -10.43 -10.10 3.29
N ALA A 181 -9.87 -10.16 4.49
CA ALA A 181 -10.00 -9.11 5.51
C ALA A 181 -9.35 -7.77 5.13
N GLY A 182 -8.40 -7.79 4.20
CA GLY A 182 -7.71 -6.58 3.72
C GLY A 182 -8.63 -5.54 3.06
N GLU A 183 -9.87 -5.90 2.67
CA GLU A 183 -10.84 -4.94 2.14
C GLU A 183 -11.28 -3.92 3.20
N MET A 184 -11.41 -4.32 4.47
CA MET A 184 -11.74 -3.40 5.59
C MET A 184 -10.69 -2.30 5.73
N LYS A 185 -9.41 -2.68 5.83
CA LYS A 185 -8.27 -1.76 5.90
C LYS A 185 -8.25 -0.80 4.71
N LYS A 186 -8.32 -1.34 3.49
CA LYS A 186 -8.25 -0.54 2.24
C LYS A 186 -9.46 0.36 2.03
N SER A 187 -10.59 0.06 2.64
CA SER A 187 -11.76 0.94 2.65
C SER A 187 -11.52 2.20 3.50
N VAL A 188 -10.85 2.08 4.65
CA VAL A 188 -10.44 3.24 5.46
C VAL A 188 -9.44 4.10 4.69
N PHE A 189 -8.44 3.48 4.07
CA PHE A 189 -7.47 4.17 3.23
C PHE A 189 -8.15 4.92 2.07
N THR A 190 -9.11 4.29 1.39
CA THR A 190 -9.87 4.94 0.32
C THR A 190 -10.67 6.15 0.83
N ALA A 191 -11.29 6.05 2.01
CA ALA A 191 -12.02 7.17 2.62
C ALA A 191 -11.11 8.34 3.00
N LEU A 192 -9.90 8.06 3.52
CA LEU A 192 -8.88 9.06 3.81
C LEU A 192 -8.33 9.69 2.52
N ASN A 193 -8.07 8.89 1.47
CA ASN A 193 -7.69 9.40 0.14
C ASN A 193 -8.74 10.35 -0.45
N TYR A 194 -10.02 10.14 -0.15
CA TYR A 194 -11.08 11.04 -0.58
C TYR A 194 -11.14 12.33 0.23
N SER A 195 -11.04 12.24 1.56
CA SER A 195 -11.35 13.35 2.47
C SER A 195 -10.16 14.27 2.74
N LEU A 196 -8.94 13.76 2.77
CA LEU A 196 -7.75 14.50 3.20
C LEU A 196 -7.25 15.54 2.18
N PRO A 197 -7.28 15.31 0.86
CA PRO A 197 -6.84 16.33 -0.11
C PRO A 197 -7.57 17.66 0.04
N GLY A 198 -8.88 17.64 0.31
CA GLY A 198 -9.67 18.84 0.56
C GLY A 198 -9.29 19.61 1.83
N LYS A 199 -8.50 19.01 2.72
CA LYS A 199 -7.92 19.61 3.93
C LYS A 199 -6.44 20.01 3.73
N GLY A 200 -5.90 19.90 2.54
CA GLY A 200 -4.50 20.19 2.24
C GLY A 200 -3.51 19.10 2.67
N VAL A 201 -4.00 17.96 3.11
CA VAL A 201 -3.18 16.80 3.54
C VAL A 201 -2.99 15.84 2.39
N MET A 202 -1.75 15.43 2.14
CA MET A 202 -1.40 14.45 1.10
C MET A 202 -1.49 13.02 1.65
N PRO A 203 -2.49 12.22 1.26
CA PRO A 203 -2.51 10.80 1.57
C PRO A 203 -1.60 10.03 0.63
N MET A 204 -0.85 9.07 1.17
CA MET A 204 0.22 8.37 0.47
C MET A 204 0.18 6.86 0.69
N HIS A 205 0.25 6.10 -0.39
CA HIS A 205 0.54 4.66 -0.33
C HIS A 205 2.06 4.49 -0.27
N CYS A 206 2.61 4.61 0.91
CA CYS A 206 4.03 4.59 1.16
C CYS A 206 4.34 4.02 2.56
N SER A 207 5.54 3.51 2.76
CA SER A 207 6.11 3.33 4.09
C SER A 207 6.85 4.59 4.54
N ALA A 208 7.07 4.74 5.84
CA ALA A 208 7.81 5.86 6.40
C ALA A 208 8.66 5.45 7.59
N ASN A 209 9.83 6.07 7.71
CA ASN A 209 10.72 5.94 8.87
C ASN A 209 11.37 7.28 9.23
N VAL A 210 11.97 7.33 10.40
CA VAL A 210 12.72 8.50 10.87
C VAL A 210 14.09 8.09 11.41
N GLY A 211 15.12 8.78 10.94
CA GLY A 211 16.50 8.57 11.37
C GLY A 211 16.84 9.27 12.69
N PRO A 212 18.05 9.00 13.24
CA PRO A 212 18.51 9.57 14.51
C PRO A 212 18.56 11.10 14.52
N ALA A 213 18.73 11.74 13.36
CA ALA A 213 18.75 13.19 13.22
C ALA A 213 17.34 13.80 13.04
N SER A 214 16.28 13.04 13.35
CA SER A 214 14.88 13.42 13.08
C SER A 214 14.59 13.66 11.60
N ASP A 215 15.37 13.04 10.74
CA ASP A 215 15.26 13.06 9.29
C ASP A 215 14.26 11.98 8.86
N SER A 216 13.01 12.35 8.65
CA SER A 216 12.02 11.42 8.16
C SER A 216 12.16 11.18 6.65
N ALA A 217 11.84 9.97 6.23
CA ALA A 217 11.80 9.55 4.84
C ALA A 217 10.53 8.79 4.54
N VAL A 218 9.98 8.99 3.34
CA VAL A 218 8.82 8.25 2.82
C VAL A 218 9.23 7.45 1.58
N PHE A 219 8.67 6.24 1.46
CA PHE A 219 9.04 5.27 0.42
C PHE A 219 7.80 4.89 -0.36
N PHE A 220 7.63 5.44 -1.55
CA PHE A 220 6.61 5.00 -2.49
C PHE A 220 7.06 3.75 -3.22
N GLY A 221 6.13 2.87 -3.54
CA GLY A 221 6.42 1.68 -4.33
C GLY A 221 5.27 0.68 -4.27
N LEU A 222 5.17 -0.16 -5.28
CA LEU A 222 4.20 -1.25 -5.35
C LEU A 222 4.74 -2.52 -4.67
N SER A 223 3.89 -3.53 -4.56
CA SER A 223 4.31 -4.86 -4.08
C SER A 223 5.50 -5.39 -4.88
N GLY A 224 6.51 -5.94 -4.20
CA GLY A 224 7.70 -6.51 -4.83
C GLY A 224 8.81 -5.53 -5.18
N THR A 225 8.63 -4.22 -4.95
CA THR A 225 9.70 -3.22 -5.08
C THR A 225 10.64 -3.16 -3.88
N GLY A 226 10.31 -3.82 -2.79
CA GLY A 226 11.10 -3.83 -1.56
C GLY A 226 10.72 -2.73 -0.56
N LYS A 227 9.54 -2.12 -0.68
CA LYS A 227 9.07 -1.04 0.20
C LYS A 227 9.23 -1.38 1.68
N THR A 228 8.64 -2.47 2.16
CA THR A 228 8.73 -2.90 3.55
C THR A 228 10.17 -3.24 3.96
N THR A 229 10.88 -4.02 3.16
CA THR A 229 12.26 -4.47 3.45
C THR A 229 13.26 -3.31 3.50
N LEU A 230 13.07 -2.28 2.67
CA LEU A 230 14.00 -1.13 2.61
C LEU A 230 13.66 -0.04 3.63
N SER A 231 12.41 0.10 4.02
CA SER A 231 12.01 1.04 5.09
C SER A 231 12.27 0.50 6.50
N ALA A 232 12.33 -0.83 6.67
CA ALA A 232 12.71 -1.50 7.91
C ALA A 232 14.25 -1.52 8.04
N ASP A 233 14.82 -0.42 8.53
CA ASP A 233 16.24 -0.26 8.83
C ASP A 233 16.42 -0.28 10.35
N PRO A 234 17.27 -1.14 10.93
CA PRO A 234 17.49 -1.22 12.38
C PRO A 234 17.99 0.09 13.00
N ASN A 235 18.58 1.00 12.21
CA ASN A 235 19.06 2.30 12.65
C ASN A 235 18.03 3.43 12.50
N ARG A 236 16.84 3.14 11.98
CA ARG A 236 15.77 4.12 11.75
C ARG A 236 14.47 3.61 12.36
N THR A 237 13.72 4.47 13.01
CA THR A 237 12.44 4.12 13.66
C THR A 237 11.35 4.03 12.59
N LEU A 238 10.67 2.90 12.52
CA LEU A 238 9.53 2.68 11.61
C LEU A 238 8.33 3.50 12.07
N ILE A 239 7.77 4.34 11.21
CA ILE A 239 6.52 5.06 11.45
C ILE A 239 5.34 4.18 11.01
N GLY A 240 5.45 3.54 9.86
CA GLY A 240 4.51 2.57 9.31
C GLY A 240 5.01 2.00 8.00
N ASP A 241 4.41 0.88 7.57
CA ASP A 241 4.90 0.11 6.42
C ASP A 241 4.11 0.32 5.12
N ASP A 242 2.91 0.95 5.15
CA ASP A 242 2.05 0.95 3.96
C ASP A 242 1.26 2.25 3.68
N GLU A 243 0.69 2.93 4.68
CA GLU A 243 -0.28 4.02 4.45
C GLU A 243 -0.03 5.21 5.39
N HIS A 244 0.18 6.40 4.83
CA HIS A 244 0.50 7.61 5.59
C HIS A 244 -0.22 8.84 5.06
N GLY A 245 -0.34 9.86 5.92
CA GLY A 245 -0.70 11.22 5.53
C GLY A 245 0.48 12.16 5.74
N TRP A 246 0.60 13.18 4.90
CA TRP A 246 1.52 14.30 5.10
C TRP A 246 0.72 15.58 5.26
N GLY A 247 0.60 16.03 6.50
CA GLY A 247 -0.15 17.21 6.91
C GLY A 247 0.75 18.39 7.33
N GLU A 248 0.14 19.33 8.02
CA GLU A 248 0.78 20.58 8.46
C GLU A 248 1.98 20.34 9.39
N ASP A 249 1.92 19.34 10.28
CA ASP A 249 2.97 19.05 11.26
C ASP A 249 3.95 17.96 10.79
N GLY A 250 3.77 17.37 9.61
CA GLY A 250 4.60 16.30 9.09
C GLY A 250 3.84 15.04 8.68
N VAL A 251 4.54 13.90 8.71
CA VAL A 251 4.00 12.59 8.29
C VAL A 251 3.38 11.87 9.48
N PHE A 252 2.24 11.20 9.24
CA PHE A 252 1.58 10.37 10.22
C PHE A 252 1.05 9.08 9.59
N ASN A 253 1.14 7.99 10.34
CA ASN A 253 0.65 6.68 9.94
C ASN A 253 -0.89 6.65 9.98
N PHE A 254 -1.52 5.99 8.99
CA PHE A 254 -2.96 5.73 9.03
C PHE A 254 -3.30 4.50 9.85
N GLU A 255 -2.33 3.67 10.13
CA GLU A 255 -2.51 2.34 10.69
C GLU A 255 -1.91 2.19 12.10
N GLY A 256 -2.39 1.17 12.81
CA GLY A 256 -1.86 0.74 14.10
C GLY A 256 -1.13 -0.60 14.03
N GLY A 257 -0.89 -1.13 12.84
CA GLY A 257 -0.24 -2.40 12.61
C GLY A 257 0.27 -2.56 11.19
N CYS A 258 0.78 -3.74 10.88
CA CYS A 258 1.35 -4.11 9.59
C CYS A 258 0.60 -5.28 8.96
N TYR A 259 0.51 -5.29 7.63
CA TYR A 259 -0.09 -6.36 6.85
C TYR A 259 0.89 -6.86 5.79
N ALA A 260 1.81 -7.71 6.22
CA ALA A 260 2.94 -8.17 5.42
C ALA A 260 2.63 -9.43 4.61
N LYS A 261 3.33 -9.63 3.49
CA LYS A 261 3.39 -10.91 2.78
C LYS A 261 4.23 -11.89 3.58
N THR A 262 3.81 -13.16 3.57
CA THR A 262 4.55 -14.23 4.25
C THR A 262 5.12 -15.27 3.30
N ILE A 263 4.75 -15.23 2.00
CA ILE A 263 5.37 -16.14 1.03
C ILE A 263 6.89 -15.93 0.99
N ARG A 264 7.65 -17.02 1.20
CA ARG A 264 9.12 -17.05 1.28
C ARG A 264 9.69 -16.17 2.40
N LEU A 265 8.91 -15.92 3.46
CA LEU A 265 9.35 -15.20 4.64
C LEU A 265 10.40 -16.02 5.39
N SER A 266 11.58 -15.47 5.62
CA SER A 266 12.64 -16.13 6.35
C SER A 266 13.17 -15.31 7.52
N ALA A 267 13.58 -15.99 8.59
CA ALA A 267 14.18 -15.36 9.76
C ALA A 267 15.52 -14.65 9.45
N GLU A 268 16.21 -15.06 8.39
CA GLU A 268 17.47 -14.45 7.98
C GLU A 268 17.25 -13.15 7.22
N ALA A 269 16.27 -13.12 6.31
CA ALA A 269 16.01 -11.96 5.44
C ALA A 269 15.21 -10.87 6.14
N GLU A 270 14.18 -11.26 6.93
CA GLU A 270 13.21 -10.37 7.56
C GLU A 270 12.90 -10.83 9.00
N PRO A 271 13.89 -10.79 9.91
CA PRO A 271 13.79 -11.40 11.25
C PRO A 271 12.64 -10.84 12.09
N GLU A 272 12.36 -9.55 11.99
CA GLU A 272 11.33 -8.87 12.76
C GLU A 272 9.92 -9.28 12.29
N ILE A 273 9.70 -9.35 10.97
CA ILE A 273 8.42 -9.80 10.41
C ILE A 273 8.22 -11.28 10.71
N PHE A 274 9.29 -12.10 10.59
CA PHE A 274 9.25 -13.52 10.91
C PHE A 274 8.87 -13.75 12.39
N ALA A 275 9.47 -13.00 13.31
CA ALA A 275 9.15 -13.06 14.73
C ALA A 275 7.69 -12.62 14.99
N ALA A 276 7.23 -11.55 14.35
CA ALA A 276 5.85 -11.09 14.47
C ALA A 276 4.83 -12.09 13.91
N ALA A 277 5.14 -12.73 12.77
CA ALA A 277 4.28 -13.74 12.15
C ALA A 277 4.08 -14.98 13.04
N ASN A 278 5.07 -15.30 13.87
CA ASN A 278 5.07 -16.45 14.79
C ASN A 278 4.72 -16.07 16.24
N ARG A 279 3.82 -15.12 16.44
CA ARG A 279 3.49 -14.60 17.78
C ARG A 279 2.00 -14.58 18.04
N PHE A 280 1.61 -14.87 19.31
CA PHE A 280 0.23 -14.68 19.77
C PHE A 280 -0.24 -13.24 19.53
N GLY A 281 -1.43 -13.07 18.97
CA GLY A 281 -2.00 -11.79 18.55
C GLY A 281 -1.97 -11.59 17.05
N THR A 282 -1.09 -12.29 16.33
CA THR A 282 -1.02 -12.24 14.84
C THR A 282 -2.12 -13.09 14.23
N VAL A 283 -2.64 -12.62 13.08
CA VAL A 283 -3.52 -13.38 12.19
C VAL A 283 -2.73 -13.69 10.91
N LEU A 284 -2.62 -14.98 10.60
CA LEU A 284 -2.12 -15.48 9.31
C LEU A 284 -3.29 -15.76 8.38
N GLU A 285 -3.21 -15.33 7.14
CA GLU A 285 -4.20 -15.63 6.10
C GLU A 285 -3.62 -16.58 5.06
N ASN A 286 -4.30 -17.71 4.85
CA ASN A 286 -4.01 -18.72 3.83
C ASN A 286 -2.64 -19.41 3.96
N VAL A 287 -1.97 -19.28 5.09
CA VAL A 287 -0.72 -19.99 5.37
C VAL A 287 -1.03 -21.46 5.65
N VAL A 288 -0.27 -22.36 5.05
CA VAL A 288 -0.36 -23.79 5.31
C VAL A 288 0.43 -24.13 6.56
N LEU A 289 -0.12 -25.05 7.37
CA LEU A 289 0.58 -25.58 8.53
C LEU A 289 1.01 -27.02 8.26
N ASP A 290 2.19 -27.39 8.76
CA ASP A 290 2.63 -28.79 8.77
C ASP A 290 1.88 -29.62 9.83
N GLU A 291 2.23 -30.90 9.98
CA GLU A 291 1.61 -31.83 10.92
C GLU A 291 1.83 -31.44 12.39
N GLU A 292 2.85 -30.62 12.67
CA GLU A 292 3.19 -30.12 14.01
C GLU A 292 2.57 -28.74 14.28
N GLY A 293 1.85 -28.18 13.30
CA GLY A 293 1.21 -26.86 13.39
C GLY A 293 2.18 -25.70 13.14
N VAL A 294 3.34 -25.97 12.56
CA VAL A 294 4.32 -24.94 12.20
C VAL A 294 3.94 -24.31 10.85
N PRO A 295 3.95 -22.97 10.70
CA PRO A 295 3.67 -22.32 9.44
C PRO A 295 4.72 -22.64 8.38
N ASP A 296 4.29 -23.15 7.23
CA ASP A 296 5.11 -23.29 6.04
C ASP A 296 4.94 -22.04 5.15
N PHE A 297 5.92 -21.16 5.21
CA PHE A 297 5.91 -19.92 4.42
C PHE A 297 6.37 -20.12 2.97
N ASP A 298 6.85 -21.30 2.59
CA ASP A 298 7.22 -21.65 1.22
C ASP A 298 6.07 -22.32 0.47
N ASP A 299 5.05 -22.79 1.17
CA ASP A 299 3.87 -23.42 0.57
C ASP A 299 2.96 -22.38 -0.11
N GLU A 300 2.84 -22.49 -1.43
CA GLU A 300 1.96 -21.66 -2.27
C GLU A 300 0.70 -22.39 -2.78
N SER A 301 0.43 -23.59 -2.26
CA SER A 301 -0.66 -24.45 -2.73
C SER A 301 -2.04 -23.80 -2.63
N ARG A 302 -2.25 -22.94 -1.65
CA ARG A 302 -3.48 -22.13 -1.51
C ARG A 302 -3.40 -20.85 -2.32
N THR A 303 -2.29 -20.13 -2.21
CA THR A 303 -2.05 -18.85 -2.88
C THR A 303 -0.61 -18.39 -2.69
N GLU A 304 -0.07 -17.65 -3.66
CA GLU A 304 1.18 -16.88 -3.51
C GLU A 304 0.99 -15.59 -2.68
N ASN A 305 -0.25 -15.28 -2.26
CA ASN A 305 -0.59 -14.07 -1.50
C ASN A 305 -0.89 -14.36 -0.03
N THR A 306 -0.13 -15.28 0.56
CA THR A 306 -0.19 -15.52 2.01
C THR A 306 0.22 -14.26 2.77
N ARG A 307 -0.48 -13.97 3.89
CA ARG A 307 -0.31 -12.72 4.63
C ARG A 307 -0.25 -12.93 6.14
N CYS A 308 0.34 -11.96 6.85
CA CYS A 308 0.22 -11.81 8.29
C CYS A 308 -0.20 -10.39 8.66
N ALA A 309 -1.15 -10.30 9.61
CA ALA A 309 -1.61 -9.05 10.21
C ALA A 309 -1.25 -9.02 11.68
N TYR A 310 -0.46 -8.04 12.09
CA TYR A 310 0.02 -7.90 13.45
C TYR A 310 0.08 -6.42 13.87
N PRO A 311 -0.04 -6.11 15.17
CA PRO A 311 0.07 -4.74 15.65
C PRO A 311 1.49 -4.19 15.51
N LEU A 312 1.62 -2.88 15.27
CA LEU A 312 2.89 -2.21 14.99
C LEU A 312 3.93 -2.36 16.13
N ASP A 313 3.46 -2.47 17.38
CA ASP A 313 4.28 -2.67 18.56
C ASP A 313 4.96 -4.07 18.64
N PHE A 314 4.69 -4.95 17.66
CA PHE A 314 5.47 -6.19 17.49
C PHE A 314 6.82 -5.94 16.83
N ILE A 315 7.00 -4.81 16.17
CA ILE A 315 8.27 -4.38 15.59
C ILE A 315 9.06 -3.57 16.64
N PRO A 316 10.23 -4.04 17.08
CA PRO A 316 10.95 -3.46 18.23
C PRO A 316 11.32 -1.97 18.05
N ASN A 317 11.58 -1.54 16.81
CA ASN A 317 11.96 -0.17 16.50
C ASN A 317 10.83 0.58 15.77
N ALA A 318 9.60 0.44 16.23
CA ALA A 318 8.46 1.18 15.70
C ALA A 318 8.13 2.40 16.58
N SER A 319 7.60 3.44 15.93
CA SER A 319 7.17 4.67 16.60
C SER A 319 5.93 4.44 17.46
N GLU A 320 5.98 4.83 18.74
CA GLU A 320 4.81 4.81 19.61
C GLU A 320 3.76 5.85 19.21
N SER A 321 4.19 6.99 18.67
CA SER A 321 3.28 8.07 18.25
C SER A 321 2.68 7.86 16.87
N GLY A 322 3.29 7.05 16.01
CA GLY A 322 2.96 6.93 14.60
C GLY A 322 3.14 8.23 13.81
N ARG A 323 3.96 9.17 14.30
CA ARG A 323 4.16 10.51 13.71
C ARG A 323 5.63 10.85 13.59
N ALA A 324 5.95 11.66 12.57
CA ALA A 324 7.28 12.25 12.37
C ALA A 324 7.14 13.65 11.76
N GLY A 325 8.21 14.44 11.78
CA GLY A 325 8.27 15.73 11.10
C GLY A 325 8.18 15.59 9.57
N HIS A 326 8.27 16.72 8.87
CA HIS A 326 8.25 16.74 7.40
C HIS A 326 9.36 15.86 6.81
N PRO A 327 9.09 15.12 5.74
CA PRO A 327 10.12 14.31 5.08
C PRO A 327 11.30 15.17 4.63
N LYS A 328 12.50 14.67 4.86
CA LYS A 328 13.71 15.19 4.23
C LYS A 328 13.98 14.51 2.90
N ASN A 329 13.54 13.27 2.78
CA ASN A 329 13.72 12.46 1.59
C ASN A 329 12.42 11.78 1.17
N ILE A 330 12.15 11.77 -0.14
CA ILE A 330 11.14 10.96 -0.79
C ILE A 330 11.86 9.95 -1.68
N ILE A 331 11.61 8.67 -1.44
CA ILE A 331 12.17 7.56 -2.19
C ILE A 331 11.06 6.96 -3.05
N MET A 332 11.23 7.00 -4.37
CA MET A 332 10.34 6.34 -5.32
C MET A 332 10.99 5.03 -5.76
N LEU A 333 10.48 3.91 -5.22
CA LEU A 333 10.98 2.58 -5.54
C LEU A 333 10.36 2.09 -6.85
N THR A 334 11.19 1.61 -7.74
CA THR A 334 10.78 0.90 -8.94
C THR A 334 11.53 -0.43 -9.03
N ALA A 335 10.94 -1.42 -9.69
CA ALA A 335 11.62 -2.65 -10.07
C ALA A 335 11.60 -2.73 -11.60
N ASP A 336 12.60 -2.14 -12.26
CA ASP A 336 12.68 -2.14 -13.71
C ASP A 336 13.09 -3.52 -14.26
N ALA A 337 12.16 -4.20 -14.92
CA ALA A 337 12.42 -5.50 -15.55
C ALA A 337 13.14 -5.39 -16.90
N PHE A 338 13.23 -4.20 -17.47
CA PHE A 338 13.95 -3.97 -18.72
C PHE A 338 15.46 -3.80 -18.52
N GLY A 339 15.90 -3.50 -17.28
CA GLY A 339 17.31 -3.37 -16.94
C GLY A 339 17.97 -2.11 -17.51
N VAL A 340 17.20 -1.06 -17.73
CA VAL A 340 17.67 0.17 -18.38
C VAL A 340 17.67 1.39 -17.45
N MET A 341 16.89 1.36 -16.38
CA MET A 341 16.86 2.47 -15.42
C MET A 341 18.08 2.46 -14.49
N PRO A 342 18.63 3.63 -14.14
CA PRO A 342 19.76 3.70 -13.20
C PRO A 342 19.34 3.19 -11.81
N PRO A 343 20.30 2.65 -11.02
CA PRO A 343 20.00 2.08 -9.70
C PRO A 343 19.56 3.15 -8.69
N ILE A 344 20.03 4.38 -8.85
CA ILE A 344 19.60 5.56 -8.09
C ILE A 344 19.69 6.80 -8.96
N ALA A 345 18.77 7.74 -8.76
CA ALA A 345 18.82 9.06 -9.38
C ALA A 345 18.16 10.11 -8.48
N LYS A 346 18.71 11.32 -8.46
CA LYS A 346 18.06 12.50 -7.87
C LYS A 346 17.07 13.08 -8.87
N LEU A 347 15.86 13.38 -8.40
CA LEU A 347 14.77 13.92 -9.21
C LEU A 347 14.54 15.39 -8.89
N THR A 348 14.25 16.20 -9.92
CA THR A 348 13.65 17.52 -9.73
C THR A 348 12.19 17.36 -9.24
N PRO A 349 11.59 18.40 -8.64
CA PRO A 349 10.16 18.34 -8.25
C PRO A 349 9.22 17.99 -9.41
N ALA A 350 9.52 18.44 -10.61
CA ALA A 350 8.76 18.13 -11.83
C ALA A 350 8.91 16.65 -12.24
N GLN A 351 10.14 16.11 -12.20
CA GLN A 351 10.39 14.69 -12.44
C GLN A 351 9.73 13.82 -11.36
N ALA A 352 9.79 14.24 -10.09
CA ALA A 352 9.13 13.53 -9.00
C ALA A 352 7.61 13.45 -9.24
N MET A 353 6.95 14.54 -9.63
CA MET A 353 5.54 14.54 -9.99
C MET A 353 5.25 13.64 -11.20
N TYR A 354 6.04 13.72 -12.26
CA TYR A 354 5.88 12.87 -13.45
C TYR A 354 5.95 11.38 -13.10
N HIS A 355 6.96 10.98 -12.32
CA HIS A 355 7.15 9.58 -11.93
C HIS A 355 6.12 9.14 -10.89
N PHE A 356 5.68 10.00 -10.00
CA PHE A 356 4.59 9.74 -9.06
C PHE A 356 3.26 9.47 -9.80
N LEU A 357 2.89 10.33 -10.74
CA LEU A 357 1.69 10.14 -11.57
C LEU A 357 1.78 8.87 -12.43
N SER A 358 2.96 8.57 -12.95
CA SER A 358 3.19 7.35 -13.75
C SER A 358 3.11 6.08 -12.89
N GLY A 359 3.72 6.07 -11.69
CA GLY A 359 3.75 4.93 -10.79
C GLY A 359 4.34 3.67 -11.42
N TYR A 360 5.44 3.83 -12.17
CA TYR A 360 6.06 2.73 -12.91
C TYR A 360 6.77 1.74 -12.01
N THR A 361 6.53 0.47 -12.28
CA THR A 361 7.33 -0.67 -11.81
C THR A 361 7.14 -1.86 -12.74
N ALA A 362 7.83 -2.98 -12.49
CA ALA A 362 7.42 -4.26 -13.04
C ALA A 362 6.69 -5.09 -11.96
N LYS A 363 5.56 -5.69 -12.32
CA LYS A 363 5.01 -6.81 -11.56
C LYS A 363 6.00 -7.95 -11.66
N VAL A 364 6.57 -8.34 -10.53
CA VAL A 364 7.46 -9.52 -10.46
C VAL A 364 6.63 -10.79 -10.30
N ALA A 365 7.14 -11.91 -10.81
CA ALA A 365 6.51 -13.22 -10.64
C ALA A 365 6.21 -13.48 -9.16
N GLY A 366 5.06 -14.09 -8.85
CA GLY A 366 4.63 -14.37 -7.49
C GLY A 366 4.04 -13.18 -6.71
N THR A 367 3.85 -12.00 -7.33
CA THR A 367 3.17 -10.85 -6.67
C THR A 367 1.66 -10.85 -6.88
N GLU A 368 1.18 -11.44 -7.98
CA GLU A 368 -0.23 -11.65 -8.30
C GLU A 368 -0.43 -12.98 -9.03
N ARG A 369 -1.60 -13.59 -8.85
CA ARG A 369 -1.95 -14.87 -9.50
C ARG A 369 -1.88 -14.74 -11.03
N GLY A 370 -1.12 -15.63 -11.67
CA GLY A 370 -0.97 -15.71 -13.13
C GLY A 370 0.14 -14.83 -13.70
N VAL A 371 0.91 -14.11 -12.88
CA VAL A 371 2.12 -13.39 -13.31
C VAL A 371 3.31 -14.34 -13.20
N THR A 372 3.68 -14.94 -14.32
CA THR A 372 4.83 -15.90 -14.41
C THR A 372 6.13 -15.21 -14.81
N GLU A 373 6.05 -14.03 -15.42
CA GLU A 373 7.20 -13.21 -15.84
C GLU A 373 6.97 -11.75 -15.46
N PRO A 374 8.04 -11.00 -15.13
CA PRO A 374 7.93 -9.57 -14.85
C PRO A 374 7.34 -8.81 -16.03
N GLN A 375 6.28 -8.05 -15.76
CA GLN A 375 5.59 -7.21 -16.74
C GLN A 375 5.61 -5.76 -16.29
N PRO A 376 5.83 -4.79 -17.21
CA PRO A 376 5.74 -3.38 -16.87
C PRO A 376 4.33 -3.03 -16.42
N GLU A 377 4.25 -2.29 -15.33
CA GLU A 377 3.00 -1.79 -14.77
C GLU A 377 3.10 -0.31 -14.46
N PHE A 378 2.02 0.40 -14.74
CA PHE A 378 1.84 1.80 -14.39
C PHE A 378 0.65 1.93 -13.45
N SER A 379 0.92 2.03 -12.15
CA SER A 379 -0.11 2.24 -11.13
C SER A 379 -0.04 3.67 -10.63
N THR A 380 -0.90 4.50 -11.16
CA THR A 380 -0.96 5.94 -10.88
C THR A 380 -0.84 6.24 -9.38
N CYS A 381 0.07 7.15 -9.03
CA CYS A 381 0.38 7.54 -7.65
C CYS A 381 0.80 6.36 -6.75
N PHE A 382 1.29 5.25 -7.32
CA PHE A 382 1.59 3.99 -6.63
C PHE A 382 0.39 3.39 -5.87
N GLY A 383 -0.84 3.82 -6.18
CA GLY A 383 -2.04 3.44 -5.43
C GLY A 383 -3.34 3.54 -6.21
N SER A 384 -3.32 3.39 -7.54
CA SER A 384 -4.48 3.57 -8.44
C SER A 384 -5.80 2.96 -7.91
N PRO A 385 -5.86 1.73 -7.37
CA PRO A 385 -7.10 1.15 -6.89
C PRO A 385 -7.73 1.87 -5.68
N PHE A 386 -7.00 2.78 -5.04
CA PHE A 386 -7.40 3.46 -3.81
C PHE A 386 -7.65 4.96 -4.01
N LEU A 387 -7.61 5.45 -5.24
CA LEU A 387 -7.75 6.87 -5.57
C LEU A 387 -9.18 7.21 -5.97
N PRO A 388 -10.00 7.80 -5.06
CA PRO A 388 -11.32 8.27 -5.44
C PRO A 388 -11.28 9.59 -6.22
N ARG A 389 -10.29 10.47 -5.98
CA ARG A 389 -10.14 11.75 -6.65
C ARG A 389 -9.23 11.65 -7.86
N HIS A 390 -9.26 12.67 -8.72
CA HIS A 390 -8.38 12.72 -9.88
C HIS A 390 -6.90 12.76 -9.45
N PRO A 391 -6.00 11.99 -10.09
CA PRO A 391 -4.59 11.90 -9.70
C PRO A 391 -3.83 13.21 -9.68
N SER A 392 -4.22 14.19 -10.48
CA SER A 392 -3.61 15.53 -10.47
C SER A 392 -3.75 16.23 -9.12
N GLU A 393 -4.85 16.01 -8.38
CA GLU A 393 -5.03 16.60 -7.05
C GLU A 393 -3.93 16.12 -6.07
N TYR A 394 -3.60 14.83 -6.12
CA TYR A 394 -2.53 14.25 -5.30
C TYR A 394 -1.14 14.71 -5.80
N GLY A 395 -0.94 14.75 -7.12
CA GLY A 395 0.31 15.22 -7.71
C GLY A 395 0.62 16.68 -7.39
N ASP A 396 -0.37 17.56 -7.44
CA ASP A 396 -0.23 18.98 -7.12
C ASP A 396 0.06 19.18 -5.62
N LEU A 397 -0.61 18.43 -4.74
CA LEU A 397 -0.31 18.43 -3.31
C LEU A 397 1.13 17.99 -3.04
N LEU A 398 1.56 16.87 -3.62
CA LEU A 398 2.91 16.35 -3.43
C LEU A 398 3.96 17.36 -3.91
N ARG A 399 3.79 17.92 -5.13
CA ARG A 399 4.70 18.91 -5.70
C ARG A 399 4.82 20.15 -4.83
N ARG A 400 3.68 20.67 -4.33
CA ARG A 400 3.65 21.82 -3.43
C ARG A 400 4.42 21.54 -2.15
N LEU A 401 4.16 20.42 -1.48
CA LEU A 401 4.80 20.04 -0.22
C LEU A 401 6.31 19.79 -0.40
N ILE A 402 6.73 19.18 -1.53
CA ILE A 402 8.15 19.03 -1.88
C ILE A 402 8.83 20.40 -1.96
N ALA A 403 8.22 21.35 -2.65
CA ALA A 403 8.79 22.69 -2.84
C ALA A 403 8.82 23.49 -1.51
N GLU A 404 7.74 23.44 -0.73
CA GLU A 404 7.58 24.15 0.53
C GLU A 404 8.62 23.69 1.57
N HIS A 405 8.82 22.38 1.67
CA HIS A 405 9.73 21.78 2.66
C HIS A 405 11.11 21.43 2.12
N GLN A 406 11.40 21.77 0.85
CA GLN A 406 12.69 21.53 0.18
C GLN A 406 13.14 20.07 0.30
N VAL A 407 12.24 19.15 -0.05
CA VAL A 407 12.46 17.71 0.10
C VAL A 407 13.30 17.17 -1.05
N ASP A 408 14.34 16.41 -0.76
CA ASP A 408 15.10 15.67 -1.76
C ASP A 408 14.30 14.46 -2.27
N CYS A 409 14.18 14.34 -3.58
CA CYS A 409 13.46 13.24 -4.22
C CYS A 409 14.42 12.31 -4.95
N TRP A 410 14.27 11.02 -4.72
CA TRP A 410 15.12 9.99 -5.28
C TRP A 410 14.29 8.91 -5.95
N LEU A 411 14.71 8.48 -7.15
CA LEU A 411 14.28 7.23 -7.74
C LEU A 411 15.29 6.15 -7.35
N VAL A 412 14.83 5.02 -6.84
CA VAL A 412 15.67 3.85 -6.51
C VAL A 412 15.14 2.64 -7.24
N ASN A 413 15.96 2.08 -8.12
CA ASN A 413 15.63 0.90 -8.90
C ASN A 413 16.13 -0.37 -8.22
N THR A 414 15.22 -1.24 -7.83
CA THR A 414 15.48 -2.56 -7.23
C THR A 414 15.34 -3.71 -8.25
N GLY A 415 15.16 -3.37 -9.52
CA GLY A 415 14.94 -4.31 -10.63
C GLY A 415 16.21 -4.96 -11.16
N TRP A 416 16.35 -5.01 -12.46
CA TRP A 416 17.43 -5.71 -13.15
C TRP A 416 18.56 -4.79 -13.60
N THR A 417 19.73 -5.35 -13.82
CA THR A 417 20.92 -4.71 -14.38
C THR A 417 21.67 -5.69 -15.26
N GLY A 418 22.44 -5.19 -16.23
CA GLY A 418 23.21 -6.02 -17.18
C GLY A 418 22.37 -6.75 -18.21
N GLY A 419 21.11 -6.38 -18.36
CA GLY A 419 20.13 -6.97 -19.27
C GLY A 419 18.74 -6.94 -18.71
N ALA A 420 17.74 -7.22 -19.55
CA ALA A 420 16.36 -7.42 -19.13
C ALA A 420 16.20 -8.72 -18.31
N TYR A 421 15.02 -8.90 -17.72
CA TYR A 421 14.65 -10.19 -17.11
C TYR A 421 14.95 -11.37 -18.05
N GLY A 422 15.49 -12.44 -17.49
CA GLY A 422 15.93 -13.61 -18.24
C GLY A 422 17.37 -13.54 -18.78
N VAL A 423 17.98 -12.36 -18.86
CA VAL A 423 19.36 -12.11 -19.29
C VAL A 423 20.17 -11.43 -18.19
N GLY A 424 19.67 -10.31 -17.68
CA GLY A 424 20.28 -9.56 -16.59
C GLY A 424 20.11 -10.23 -15.24
N LYS A 425 20.68 -9.60 -14.20
CA LYS A 425 20.53 -10.02 -12.80
C LYS A 425 19.77 -8.97 -12.02
N ARG A 426 18.99 -9.40 -11.04
CA ARG A 426 18.37 -8.46 -10.12
C ARG A 426 19.43 -7.72 -9.31
N MET A 427 19.20 -6.42 -9.08
CA MET A 427 20.08 -5.55 -8.29
C MET A 427 20.35 -6.19 -6.93
N PRO A 428 21.63 -6.33 -6.51
CA PRO A 428 21.94 -6.89 -5.21
C PRO A 428 21.38 -6.02 -4.09
N ILE A 429 20.67 -6.60 -3.14
CA ILE A 429 20.05 -5.86 -2.01
C ILE A 429 21.09 -5.06 -1.21
N LYS A 430 22.32 -5.57 -1.08
CA LYS A 430 23.41 -4.86 -0.43
C LYS A 430 23.77 -3.55 -1.14
N ALA A 431 23.81 -3.56 -2.48
CA ALA A 431 24.05 -2.35 -3.28
C ALA A 431 22.87 -1.37 -3.13
N THR A 432 21.64 -1.85 -3.22
CA THR A 432 20.44 -1.02 -3.02
C THR A 432 20.43 -0.35 -1.64
N ARG A 433 20.77 -1.08 -0.57
CA ARG A 433 20.86 -0.52 0.78
C ARG A 433 21.96 0.52 0.90
N ALA A 434 23.13 0.30 0.29
CA ALA A 434 24.22 1.29 0.28
C ALA A 434 23.82 2.58 -0.46
N LEU A 435 23.17 2.46 -1.61
CA LEU A 435 22.64 3.59 -2.37
C LEU A 435 21.59 4.38 -1.57
N LEU A 436 20.68 3.66 -0.94
CA LEU A 436 19.64 4.26 -0.12
C LEU A 436 20.22 4.97 1.12
N SER A 437 21.17 4.33 1.83
CA SER A 437 21.83 4.95 2.97
C SER A 437 22.52 6.24 2.57
N ALA A 438 23.23 6.25 1.43
CA ALA A 438 23.90 7.44 0.93
C ALA A 438 22.94 8.59 0.54
N ALA A 439 21.71 8.26 0.09
CA ALA A 439 20.68 9.24 -0.16
C ALA A 439 20.12 9.81 1.16
N LEU A 440 19.89 8.94 2.16
CA LEU A 440 19.24 9.31 3.42
C LEU A 440 20.17 10.04 4.39
N ASP A 441 21.48 9.72 4.42
CA ASP A 441 22.47 10.33 5.32
C ASP A 441 23.03 11.66 4.78
N GLY A 442 22.59 12.06 3.57
CA GLY A 442 23.02 13.30 2.92
C GLY A 442 24.41 13.24 2.27
N SER A 443 25.08 12.09 2.25
CA SER A 443 26.43 11.96 1.63
C SER A 443 26.39 12.23 0.11
N LEU A 444 25.24 12.08 -0.54
CA LEU A 444 25.04 12.46 -1.93
C LEU A 444 24.79 13.96 -2.15
N GLY A 445 24.69 14.78 -1.10
CA GLY A 445 24.44 16.22 -1.22
C GLY A 445 25.52 16.99 -2.01
N ASN A 446 26.78 16.53 -1.91
CA ASN A 446 27.93 17.11 -2.62
C ASN A 446 28.51 16.17 -3.69
N ALA A 447 27.79 15.11 -4.07
CA ALA A 447 28.26 14.19 -5.09
C ALA A 447 28.26 14.84 -6.48
N GLU A 448 29.15 14.37 -7.35
CA GLU A 448 29.11 14.71 -8.77
C GLU A 448 27.99 13.88 -9.43
N PHE A 449 27.16 14.53 -10.26
CA PHE A 449 26.09 13.91 -10.99
C PHE A 449 26.30 14.01 -12.51
N ARG A 450 25.94 12.97 -13.23
CA ARG A 450 25.78 13.00 -14.69
C ARG A 450 24.28 12.96 -15.03
N THR A 451 23.92 13.54 -16.17
CA THR A 451 22.55 13.42 -16.70
C THR A 451 22.40 12.11 -17.47
N ASP A 452 21.39 11.30 -17.12
CA ASP A 452 21.02 10.13 -17.90
C ASP A 452 20.43 10.54 -19.25
N ALA A 453 20.88 9.89 -20.32
CA ALA A 453 20.57 10.30 -21.69
C ALA A 453 19.12 10.00 -22.13
N ASN A 454 18.44 9.03 -21.49
CA ASN A 454 17.10 8.60 -21.87
C ASN A 454 16.00 9.14 -20.93
N PHE A 455 16.33 9.24 -19.63
CA PHE A 455 15.36 9.63 -18.60
C PHE A 455 15.60 11.04 -18.05
N GLY A 456 16.72 11.69 -18.44
CA GLY A 456 17.06 13.04 -17.95
C GLY A 456 17.38 13.13 -16.46
N PHE A 457 17.59 12.00 -15.80
CA PHE A 457 17.85 11.94 -14.36
C PHE A 457 19.26 12.39 -13.98
N ALA A 458 19.41 12.99 -12.82
CA ALA A 458 20.71 13.23 -12.20
C ALA A 458 21.18 11.95 -11.48
N VAL A 459 22.13 11.24 -12.08
CA VAL A 459 22.69 9.97 -11.57
C VAL A 459 24.06 10.26 -10.95
N PRO A 460 24.35 9.84 -9.69
CA PRO A 460 25.65 10.07 -9.08
C PRO A 460 26.74 9.29 -9.84
N VAL A 461 27.90 9.90 -10.01
CA VAL A 461 29.04 9.29 -10.71
C VAL A 461 29.71 8.22 -9.86
N ALA A 462 29.69 8.40 -8.54
CA ALA A 462 30.23 7.44 -7.58
C ALA A 462 29.40 7.45 -6.28
N VAL A 463 29.29 6.28 -5.66
CA VAL A 463 28.69 6.11 -4.33
C VAL A 463 29.58 5.19 -3.49
N PRO A 464 29.92 5.56 -2.25
CA PRO A 464 30.78 4.74 -1.41
C PRO A 464 30.22 3.32 -1.21
N GLY A 465 31.06 2.32 -1.39
CA GLY A 465 30.69 0.90 -1.23
C GLY A 465 29.84 0.30 -2.37
N VAL A 466 29.65 1.04 -3.45
CA VAL A 466 28.91 0.59 -4.64
C VAL A 466 29.86 0.55 -5.85
N ASP A 467 29.78 -0.52 -6.64
CA ASP A 467 30.51 -0.62 -7.91
C ASP A 467 30.00 0.46 -8.88
N ALA A 468 30.89 1.37 -9.30
CA ALA A 468 30.56 2.47 -10.20
C ALA A 468 29.97 1.98 -11.56
N ALA A 469 30.32 0.77 -12.00
CA ALA A 469 29.78 0.20 -13.23
C ALA A 469 28.23 0.09 -13.20
N ILE A 470 27.62 -0.22 -12.06
CA ILE A 470 26.16 -0.34 -11.97
C ILE A 470 25.43 1.01 -12.04
N LEU A 471 26.14 2.12 -11.76
CA LEU A 471 25.58 3.47 -11.85
C LEU A 471 25.37 3.92 -13.30
N ASP A 472 25.99 3.25 -14.27
CA ASP A 472 25.75 3.43 -15.71
C ASP A 472 25.18 2.15 -16.33
N PRO A 473 23.84 1.96 -16.33
CA PRO A 473 23.22 0.73 -16.83
C PRO A 473 23.66 0.35 -18.24
N ARG A 474 23.89 1.32 -19.13
CA ARG A 474 24.30 1.06 -20.50
C ARG A 474 25.66 0.33 -20.57
N SER A 475 26.59 0.66 -19.69
CA SER A 475 27.91 0.03 -19.63
C SER A 475 27.86 -1.42 -19.12
N THR A 476 26.79 -1.80 -18.43
CA THR A 476 26.61 -3.18 -17.89
C THR A 476 26.10 -4.18 -18.94
N TRP A 477 25.59 -3.70 -20.07
CA TRP A 477 25.05 -4.56 -21.12
C TRP A 477 26.14 -5.06 -22.07
N ALA A 478 26.06 -6.34 -22.45
CA ALA A 478 26.96 -6.93 -23.44
C ALA A 478 26.78 -6.31 -24.83
N ASP A 479 25.56 -5.89 -25.19
CA ASP A 479 25.21 -5.16 -26.43
C ASP A 479 24.61 -3.80 -26.06
N PRO A 480 25.38 -2.69 -26.15
CA PRO A 480 24.87 -1.33 -25.92
C PRO A 480 23.73 -0.92 -26.85
N ALA A 481 23.67 -1.45 -28.07
CA ALA A 481 22.57 -1.16 -28.99
C ALA A 481 21.27 -1.86 -28.54
N ALA A 482 21.35 -3.02 -27.93
CA ALA A 482 20.19 -3.67 -27.32
C ALA A 482 19.68 -2.87 -26.12
N TYR A 483 20.56 -2.31 -25.28
CA TYR A 483 20.20 -1.37 -24.22
C TYR A 483 19.43 -0.17 -24.80
N ASP A 484 19.98 0.49 -25.83
CA ASP A 484 19.39 1.69 -26.44
C ASP A 484 17.97 1.40 -26.97
N ARG A 485 17.76 0.25 -27.62
CA ARG A 485 16.43 -0.19 -28.09
C ARG A 485 15.44 -0.40 -26.93
N GLN A 486 15.92 -1.01 -25.86
CA GLN A 486 15.06 -1.32 -24.70
C GLN A 486 14.72 -0.05 -23.90
N ALA A 487 15.67 0.87 -23.75
CA ALA A 487 15.45 2.17 -23.14
C ALA A 487 14.42 2.99 -23.95
N ALA A 488 14.55 3.03 -25.28
CA ALA A 488 13.60 3.69 -26.16
C ALA A 488 12.18 3.10 -26.02
N ARG A 489 12.06 1.78 -25.88
CA ARG A 489 10.78 1.11 -25.64
C ARG A 489 10.15 1.59 -24.33
N LEU A 490 10.90 1.63 -23.22
CA LEU A 490 10.38 2.09 -21.94
C LEU A 490 9.99 3.56 -21.97
N VAL A 491 10.79 4.44 -22.60
CA VAL A 491 10.45 5.85 -22.81
C VAL A 491 9.12 6.00 -23.56
N SER A 492 8.91 5.23 -24.61
CA SER A 492 7.63 5.25 -25.35
C SER A 492 6.45 4.80 -24.50
N MET A 493 6.66 3.83 -23.59
CA MET A 493 5.62 3.37 -22.66
C MET A 493 5.27 4.44 -21.61
N PHE A 494 6.27 5.17 -21.10
CA PHE A 494 6.03 6.33 -20.24
C PHE A 494 5.19 7.39 -20.94
N ALA A 495 5.54 7.76 -22.18
CA ALA A 495 4.81 8.74 -22.95
C ALA A 495 3.34 8.31 -23.16
N ALA A 496 3.11 7.09 -23.63
CA ALA A 496 1.75 6.57 -23.83
C ALA A 496 0.93 6.51 -22.53
N ASN A 497 1.54 6.12 -21.41
CA ASN A 497 0.84 6.13 -20.12
C ASN A 497 0.50 7.54 -19.65
N PHE A 498 1.33 8.53 -19.96
CA PHE A 498 1.18 9.91 -19.48
C PHE A 498 0.16 10.74 -20.23
N GLU A 499 -0.24 10.36 -21.47
CA GLU A 499 -1.24 11.06 -22.31
C GLU A 499 -2.52 11.42 -21.53
N LYS A 500 -2.96 10.54 -20.63
CA LYS A 500 -4.16 10.75 -19.79
C LYS A 500 -4.01 11.89 -18.77
N PHE A 501 -2.78 12.35 -18.49
CA PHE A 501 -2.49 13.41 -17.51
C PHE A 501 -2.11 14.75 -18.15
N GLU A 502 -1.75 14.79 -19.44
CA GLU A 502 -1.21 15.98 -20.11
C GLU A 502 -2.05 17.23 -19.93
N LYS A 503 -3.38 17.09 -19.93
CA LYS A 503 -4.32 18.21 -19.77
C LYS A 503 -4.45 18.69 -18.32
N HIS A 504 -3.85 17.99 -17.37
CA HIS A 504 -4.00 18.22 -15.95
C HIS A 504 -2.69 18.59 -15.24
N VAL A 505 -1.61 18.76 -16.00
CA VAL A 505 -0.29 19.13 -15.48
C VAL A 505 0.24 20.35 -16.22
N ASP A 506 1.16 21.08 -15.61
CA ASP A 506 1.79 22.23 -16.26
C ASP A 506 2.94 21.83 -17.20
N ALA A 507 3.44 22.81 -17.98
CA ALA A 507 4.49 22.59 -18.97
C ALA A 507 5.79 22.05 -18.34
N HIS A 508 6.14 22.43 -17.11
CA HIS A 508 7.37 21.96 -16.45
C HIS A 508 7.32 20.46 -16.17
N VAL A 509 6.15 19.92 -15.84
CA VAL A 509 5.98 18.48 -15.64
C VAL A 509 6.07 17.76 -16.99
N MET A 510 5.54 18.34 -18.07
CA MET A 510 5.65 17.77 -19.41
C MET A 510 7.11 17.78 -19.92
N GLU A 511 7.86 18.84 -19.66
CA GLU A 511 9.29 18.96 -19.99
C GLU A 511 10.16 17.95 -19.21
N ALA A 512 9.69 17.48 -18.06
CA ALA A 512 10.35 16.48 -17.24
C ALA A 512 10.13 15.03 -17.72
N ALA A 513 9.36 14.83 -18.78
CA ALA A 513 9.11 13.50 -19.36
C ALA A 513 10.42 12.87 -19.87
N PRO A 514 10.59 11.55 -19.76
CA PRO A 514 11.67 10.83 -20.43
C PRO A 514 11.68 11.10 -21.93
N GLN A 515 12.87 11.32 -22.49
CA GLN A 515 13.02 11.67 -23.91
C GLN A 515 13.81 10.59 -24.65
N LEU A 516 13.40 10.32 -25.89
CA LEU A 516 14.21 9.46 -26.75
C LEU A 516 15.56 10.15 -27.03
N ARG A 517 16.64 9.43 -26.80
CA ARG A 517 17.97 9.87 -27.21
C ARG A 517 17.94 10.17 -28.69
N GLN A 518 18.18 11.42 -29.09
CA GLN A 518 18.45 11.72 -30.50
C GLN A 518 19.70 10.94 -30.88
N ALA A 519 19.59 10.07 -31.89
CA ALA A 519 20.75 9.43 -32.45
C ALA A 519 21.75 10.54 -32.84
N ALA A 520 22.94 10.50 -32.25
CA ALA A 520 24.03 11.36 -32.75
C ALA A 520 24.28 10.94 -34.19
N GLU A 521 24.00 11.85 -35.13
CA GLU A 521 24.33 11.70 -36.55
C GLU A 521 25.84 11.50 -36.74
#